data_9cd17b5f674b521a93d3ca73553b507a
#
_entry.id   9cd17b5f674b521a93d3ca73553b507a
#
_cell.length_a   1.000
_cell.length_b   1.000
_cell.length_c   1.000
_cell.angle_alpha   90.00
_cell.angle_beta   90.00
_cell.angle_gamma   90.00
#
_symmetry.space_group_name_H-M   'P 1'
#
loop_
_entity.id
_entity.type
_entity.pdbx_description
1 polymer ?
#
loop_
_entity_poly.entity_id
_entity_poly.type
_entity_poly.pdbx_seq_one_letter_code
_entity_poly.pdbx_strand_id
1 'polypeptide(L)'
;FGVADITGAFFAGVIISMTQKDQFIASKFDVVAYMLLSPIFFASIGLNVNIHGMTQTLIIFTIILCVIAVISKIAGCGFGALLCKYTKRESVQIGAGMVCRGEVALIVAQKGISVGLLSEIFFAPVVIMVLVTTLLSPIILKMLFAK
;
A
#
# COMPACT_ATOMS: atom_id res chain seq x y z
N PHE A 1 -10.30 21.00 11.26
CA PHE A 1 -11.58 20.34 10.95
C PHE A 1 -11.60 18.84 11.29
N GLY A 2 -10.52 18.25 11.83
CA GLY A 2 -10.44 16.83 12.20
C GLY A 2 -10.51 15.84 11.01
N VAL A 3 -10.36 16.33 9.79
CA VAL A 3 -10.31 15.50 8.57
C VAL A 3 -8.86 15.06 8.34
N ALA A 4 -8.65 13.82 7.92
CA ALA A 4 -7.33 13.32 7.59
C ALA A 4 -6.70 14.13 6.45
N ASP A 5 -5.41 14.44 6.54
CA ASP A 5 -4.66 15.24 5.57
C ASP A 5 -4.79 14.71 4.14
N ILE A 6 -4.85 13.37 3.99
CA ILE A 6 -5.05 12.66 2.72
C ILE A 6 -6.38 13.07 2.07
N THR A 7 -7.45 13.22 2.85
CA THR A 7 -8.77 13.62 2.33
C THR A 7 -8.74 15.07 1.83
N GLY A 8 -8.05 15.96 2.55
CA GLY A 8 -7.84 17.35 2.12
C GLY A 8 -7.05 17.43 0.81
N ALA A 9 -5.96 16.68 0.71
CA ALA A 9 -5.16 16.59 -0.51
C ALA A 9 -5.95 16.05 -1.70
N PHE A 10 -6.80 15.03 -1.49
CA PHE A 10 -7.69 14.49 -2.52
C PHE A 10 -8.66 15.54 -3.06
N PHE A 11 -9.35 16.27 -2.18
CA PHE A 11 -10.27 17.32 -2.62
C PHE A 11 -9.55 18.47 -3.35
N ALA A 12 -8.35 18.84 -2.91
CA ALA A 12 -7.53 19.82 -3.62
C ALA A 12 -7.18 19.33 -5.03
N GLY A 13 -6.81 18.05 -5.17
CA GLY A 13 -6.55 17.40 -6.46
C GLY A 13 -7.78 17.41 -7.37
N VAL A 14 -8.97 17.11 -6.84
CA VAL A 14 -10.24 17.17 -7.59
C VAL A 14 -10.52 18.59 -8.10
N ILE A 15 -10.33 19.61 -7.26
CA ILE A 15 -10.52 21.01 -7.68
C ILE A 15 -9.53 21.39 -8.80
N ILE A 16 -8.27 21.00 -8.68
CA ILE A 16 -7.24 21.25 -9.70
C ILE A 16 -7.59 20.55 -11.00
N SER A 17 -8.08 19.31 -10.95
CA SER A 17 -8.46 18.54 -12.14
C SER A 17 -9.60 19.15 -12.96
N MET A 18 -10.38 20.05 -12.35
CA MET A 18 -11.43 20.81 -13.04
C MET A 18 -10.89 22.03 -13.79
N THR A 19 -9.60 22.34 -13.67
CA THR A 19 -8.96 23.49 -14.34
C THR A 19 -8.35 23.05 -15.67
N GLN A 20 -8.27 23.99 -16.64
CA GLN A 20 -7.65 23.71 -17.94
C GLN A 20 -6.12 23.46 -17.88
N LYS A 21 -5.49 23.66 -16.73
CA LYS A 21 -4.05 23.50 -16.51
C LYS A 21 -3.70 22.27 -15.68
N ASP A 22 -4.64 21.34 -15.53
CA ASP A 22 -4.48 20.13 -14.72
C ASP A 22 -3.22 19.34 -15.06
N GLN A 23 -2.99 19.05 -16.35
CA GLN A 23 -1.83 18.28 -16.81
C GLN A 23 -0.51 19.01 -16.57
N PHE A 24 -0.48 20.33 -16.72
CA PHE A 24 0.72 21.13 -16.43
C PHE A 24 1.05 21.10 -14.96
N ILE A 25 0.04 21.26 -14.11
CA ILE A 25 0.21 21.21 -12.64
C ILE A 25 0.62 19.81 -12.22
N ALA A 26 -0.07 18.76 -12.69
CA ALA A 26 0.26 17.37 -12.38
C ALA A 26 1.71 17.04 -12.72
N SER A 27 2.19 17.38 -13.92
CA SER A 27 3.56 17.10 -14.35
C SER A 27 4.62 17.77 -13.46
N LYS A 28 4.35 18.95 -12.88
CA LYS A 28 5.25 19.62 -11.94
C LYS A 28 5.24 18.97 -10.57
N PHE A 29 4.05 18.57 -10.08
CA PHE A 29 3.92 17.85 -8.82
C PHE A 29 4.54 16.46 -8.88
N ASP A 30 4.41 15.74 -9.99
CA ASP A 30 5.00 14.42 -10.17
C ASP A 30 6.52 14.44 -9.97
N VAL A 31 7.22 15.42 -10.54
CA VAL A 31 8.67 15.54 -10.38
C VAL A 31 9.04 15.72 -8.90
N VAL A 32 8.34 16.61 -8.19
CA VAL A 32 8.61 16.85 -6.76
C VAL A 32 8.24 15.63 -5.91
N ALA A 33 7.11 14.98 -6.22
CA ALA A 33 6.66 13.79 -5.51
C ALA A 33 7.66 12.65 -5.65
N TYR A 34 8.11 12.34 -6.86
CA TYR A 34 9.02 11.22 -7.10
C TYR A 34 10.46 11.49 -6.70
N MET A 35 10.97 12.70 -6.92
CA MET A 35 12.38 13.01 -6.64
C MET A 35 12.65 13.41 -5.18
N LEU A 36 11.67 13.99 -4.50
CA LEU A 36 11.89 14.52 -3.15
C LEU A 36 10.99 13.85 -2.11
N LEU A 37 9.67 13.90 -2.28
CA LEU A 37 8.74 13.49 -1.23
C LEU A 37 8.73 11.97 -1.01
N SER A 38 8.70 11.18 -2.08
CA SER A 38 8.67 9.70 -1.95
C SER A 38 9.94 9.14 -1.32
N PRO A 39 11.18 9.53 -1.72
CA PRO A 39 12.39 9.09 -1.04
C PRO A 39 12.45 9.47 0.43
N ILE A 40 12.07 10.71 0.79
CA ILE A 40 12.04 11.17 2.18
C ILE A 40 11.04 10.35 3.00
N PHE A 41 9.85 10.08 2.45
CA PHE A 41 8.82 9.28 3.09
C PHE A 41 9.31 7.86 3.37
N PHE A 42 9.87 7.17 2.37
CA PHE A 42 10.39 5.82 2.57
C PHE A 42 11.60 5.77 3.51
N ALA A 43 12.48 6.76 3.46
CA ALA A 43 13.59 6.87 4.40
C ALA A 43 13.10 7.07 5.84
N SER A 44 12.11 7.93 6.05
CA SER A 44 11.48 8.15 7.36
C SER A 44 10.87 6.87 7.94
N ILE A 45 10.19 6.08 7.11
CA ILE A 45 9.64 4.79 7.54
C ILE A 45 10.77 3.82 7.88
N GLY A 46 11.79 3.72 7.02
CA GLY A 46 12.92 2.81 7.24
C GLY A 46 13.66 3.08 8.55
N LEU A 47 13.83 4.36 8.91
CA LEU A 47 14.48 4.76 10.15
C LEU A 47 13.67 4.39 11.41
N ASN A 48 12.36 4.29 11.31
CA ASN A 48 11.50 3.91 12.43
C ASN A 48 11.37 2.37 12.61
N VAL A 49 11.93 1.57 11.68
CA VAL A 49 11.85 0.12 11.78
C VAL A 49 13.00 -0.43 12.61
N ASN A 50 12.69 -0.96 13.78
CA ASN A 50 13.65 -1.68 14.61
C ASN A 50 13.58 -3.19 14.35
N ILE A 51 14.52 -3.70 13.55
CA ILE A 51 14.58 -5.12 13.17
C ILE A 51 15.31 -5.95 14.25
N HIS A 52 16.15 -5.33 15.09
CA HIS A 52 17.00 -6.03 16.04
C HIS A 52 16.24 -6.74 17.19
N GLY A 53 14.96 -6.46 17.37
CA GLY A 53 14.11 -7.07 18.41
C GLY A 53 13.18 -8.18 17.87
N MET A 54 13.35 -8.68 16.65
CA MET A 54 12.46 -9.68 16.08
C MET A 54 12.71 -11.07 16.70
N THR A 55 11.84 -11.48 17.62
CA THR A 55 11.79 -12.83 18.14
C THR A 55 11.32 -13.80 17.05
N GLN A 56 11.72 -15.08 17.16
CA GLN A 56 11.31 -16.13 16.21
C GLN A 56 9.77 -16.19 16.03
N THR A 57 9.02 -15.95 17.07
CA THR A 57 7.55 -15.88 17.03
C THR A 57 7.05 -14.73 16.14
N LEU A 58 7.71 -13.57 16.18
CA LEU A 58 7.37 -12.42 15.33
C LEU A 58 7.68 -12.68 13.86
N ILE A 59 8.73 -13.43 13.56
CA ILE A 59 9.08 -13.83 12.19
C ILE A 59 7.98 -14.74 11.61
N ILE A 60 7.55 -15.75 12.36
CA ILE A 60 6.45 -16.64 11.97
C ILE A 60 5.17 -15.85 11.76
N PHE A 61 4.85 -14.94 12.70
CA PHE A 61 3.69 -14.05 12.57
C PHE A 61 3.76 -13.19 11.30
N THR A 62 4.93 -12.63 10.97
CA THR A 62 5.13 -11.83 9.76
C THR A 62 4.88 -12.64 8.49
N ILE A 63 5.37 -13.88 8.44
CA ILE A 63 5.16 -14.77 7.29
C ILE A 63 3.65 -15.07 7.11
N ILE A 64 2.98 -15.42 8.20
CA ILE A 64 1.54 -15.69 8.19
C ILE A 64 0.77 -14.43 7.74
N LEU A 65 1.14 -13.28 8.26
CA LEU A 65 0.55 -11.99 7.91
C LEU A 65 0.70 -11.69 6.40
N CYS A 66 1.89 -11.93 5.83
CA CYS A 66 2.15 -11.77 4.40
C CYS A 66 1.26 -12.69 3.55
N VAL A 67 1.18 -13.97 3.92
CA VAL A 67 0.36 -14.96 3.19
C VAL A 67 -1.11 -14.56 3.22
N ILE A 68 -1.65 -14.23 4.40
CA ILE A 68 -3.03 -13.79 4.56
C ILE A 68 -3.28 -12.49 3.79
N ALA A 69 -2.34 -11.54 3.82
CA ALA A 69 -2.46 -10.28 3.10
C ALA A 69 -2.59 -10.47 1.58
N VAL A 70 -1.82 -11.38 0.99
CA VAL A 70 -1.87 -11.71 -0.43
C VAL A 70 -3.18 -12.45 -0.78
N ILE A 71 -3.48 -13.53 -0.06
CA ILE A 71 -4.65 -14.37 -0.34
C ILE A 71 -5.95 -13.58 -0.17
N SER A 72 -6.09 -12.81 0.89
CA SER A 72 -7.31 -12.03 1.16
C SER A 72 -7.60 -11.00 0.06
N LYS A 73 -6.56 -10.40 -0.53
CA LYS A 73 -6.72 -9.43 -1.63
C LYS A 73 -7.06 -10.12 -2.95
N ILE A 74 -6.36 -11.18 -3.30
CA ILE A 74 -6.65 -11.93 -4.53
C ILE A 74 -8.06 -12.51 -4.45
N ALA A 75 -8.44 -13.12 -3.33
CA ALA A 75 -9.77 -13.69 -3.15
C ALA A 75 -10.86 -12.61 -3.11
N GLY A 76 -10.71 -11.58 -2.27
CA GLY A 76 -11.72 -10.54 -2.10
C GLY A 76 -11.94 -9.70 -3.35
N CYS A 77 -10.87 -9.16 -3.93
CA CYS A 77 -10.98 -8.33 -5.13
C CYS A 77 -11.29 -9.17 -6.38
N GLY A 78 -10.75 -10.38 -6.46
CA GLY A 78 -11.08 -11.32 -7.53
C GLY A 78 -12.55 -11.74 -7.49
N PHE A 79 -13.10 -12.04 -6.32
CA PHE A 79 -14.52 -12.33 -6.16
C PHE A 79 -15.41 -11.14 -6.52
N GLY A 80 -15.04 -9.93 -6.08
CA GLY A 80 -15.72 -8.70 -6.47
C GLY A 80 -15.74 -8.50 -8.00
N ALA A 81 -14.62 -8.76 -8.67
CA ALA A 81 -14.53 -8.67 -10.13
C ALA A 81 -15.42 -9.72 -10.82
N LEU A 82 -15.49 -10.95 -10.29
CA LEU A 82 -16.41 -11.97 -10.80
C LEU A 82 -17.89 -11.55 -10.69
N LEU A 83 -18.28 -10.91 -9.61
CA LEU A 83 -19.64 -10.34 -9.47
C LEU A 83 -19.93 -9.26 -10.50
N CYS A 84 -18.90 -8.52 -10.92
CA CYS A 84 -19.01 -7.54 -12.02
C CYS A 84 -18.93 -8.16 -13.43
N LYS A 85 -19.07 -9.51 -13.54
CA LYS A 85 -19.08 -10.26 -14.82
C LYS A 85 -17.74 -10.26 -15.59
N TYR A 86 -16.63 -9.98 -14.93
CA TYR A 86 -15.30 -10.20 -15.53
C TYR A 86 -15.00 -11.70 -15.65
N THR A 87 -14.18 -12.06 -16.62
CA THR A 87 -13.73 -13.45 -16.78
C THR A 87 -12.87 -13.88 -15.59
N LYS A 88 -12.79 -15.18 -15.33
CA LYS A 88 -11.96 -15.74 -14.22
C LYS A 88 -10.51 -15.27 -14.29
N ARG A 89 -9.94 -15.19 -15.51
CA ARG A 89 -8.57 -14.74 -15.73
C ARG A 89 -8.40 -13.27 -15.36
N GLU A 90 -9.26 -12.40 -15.84
CA GLU A 90 -9.27 -10.97 -15.53
C GLU A 90 -9.48 -10.73 -14.04
N SER A 91 -10.38 -11.49 -13.40
CA SER A 91 -10.65 -11.38 -11.97
C SER A 91 -9.41 -11.69 -11.12
N VAL A 92 -8.63 -12.71 -11.49
CA VAL A 92 -7.36 -13.01 -10.81
C VAL A 92 -6.32 -11.92 -11.08
N GLN A 93 -6.25 -11.38 -12.28
CA GLN A 93 -5.34 -10.27 -12.63
C GLN A 93 -5.67 -9.01 -11.83
N ILE A 94 -6.97 -8.67 -11.70
CA ILE A 94 -7.44 -7.54 -10.87
C ILE A 94 -7.08 -7.78 -9.41
N GLY A 95 -7.37 -8.99 -8.89
CA GLY A 95 -7.03 -9.36 -7.52
C GLY A 95 -5.53 -9.27 -7.23
N ALA A 96 -4.70 -9.73 -8.15
CA ALA A 96 -3.24 -9.67 -8.04
C ALA A 96 -2.71 -8.23 -8.07
N GLY A 97 -3.29 -7.36 -8.91
CA GLY A 97 -2.94 -5.93 -8.94
C GLY A 97 -3.24 -5.21 -7.62
N MET A 98 -4.25 -5.67 -6.89
CA MET A 98 -4.66 -5.10 -5.60
C MET A 98 -3.89 -5.66 -4.39
N VAL A 99 -2.93 -6.57 -4.60
CA VAL A 99 -2.10 -7.15 -3.52
C VAL A 99 -1.16 -6.10 -2.92
N CYS A 100 -0.62 -5.20 -3.75
CA CYS A 100 0.28 -4.15 -3.30
C CYS A 100 -0.35 -3.32 -2.18
N ARG A 101 0.36 -3.22 -1.06
CA ARG A 101 0.01 -2.33 0.04
C ARG A 101 1.09 -1.25 0.13
N GLY A 102 0.67 0.00 0.06
CA GLY A 102 1.58 1.14 0.09
C GLY A 102 1.56 1.86 1.44
N GLU A 103 1.83 3.15 1.37
CA GLU A 103 1.95 4.08 2.47
C GLU A 103 0.74 4.12 3.40
N VAL A 104 -0.46 3.87 2.88
CA VAL A 104 -1.70 3.90 3.70
C VAL A 104 -1.66 2.87 4.82
N ALA A 105 -1.13 1.66 4.56
CA ALA A 105 -1.01 0.63 5.59
C ALA A 105 -0.04 1.07 6.71
N LEU A 106 1.03 1.77 6.35
CA LEU A 106 2.03 2.28 7.29
C LEU A 106 1.48 3.43 8.11
N ILE A 107 0.74 4.36 7.50
CA ILE A 107 0.07 5.47 8.18
C ILE A 107 -0.95 4.94 9.19
N VAL A 108 -1.76 3.96 8.79
CA VAL A 108 -2.74 3.32 9.69
C VAL A 108 -2.05 2.61 10.84
N ALA A 109 -0.94 1.90 10.59
CA ALA A 109 -0.17 1.25 11.64
C ALA A 109 0.43 2.26 12.64
N GLN A 110 1.04 3.34 12.15
CA GLN A 110 1.56 4.42 12.99
C GLN A 110 0.45 5.07 13.83
N LYS A 111 -0.71 5.34 13.20
CA LYS A 111 -1.85 5.88 13.93
C LYS A 111 -2.37 4.92 14.98
N GLY A 112 -2.41 3.63 14.68
CA GLY A 112 -2.77 2.57 15.63
C GLY A 112 -1.84 2.56 16.85
N ILE A 113 -0.54 2.75 16.66
CA ILE A 113 0.44 2.86 17.75
C ILE A 113 0.20 4.12 18.56
N SER A 114 0.03 5.27 17.88
CA SER A 114 -0.12 6.57 18.56
C SER A 114 -1.36 6.66 19.46
N VAL A 115 -2.40 5.88 19.17
CA VAL A 115 -3.63 5.80 19.98
C VAL A 115 -3.65 4.57 20.91
N GLY A 116 -2.55 3.81 20.99
CA GLY A 116 -2.41 2.66 21.90
C GLY A 116 -3.17 1.40 21.47
N LEU A 117 -3.68 1.33 20.26
CA LEU A 117 -4.38 0.15 19.72
C LEU A 117 -3.42 -0.93 19.20
N LEU A 118 -2.21 -0.53 18.81
CA LEU A 118 -1.18 -1.42 18.29
C LEU A 118 0.10 -1.24 19.11
N SER A 119 0.70 -2.33 19.56
CA SER A 119 2.02 -2.27 20.21
C SER A 119 3.12 -2.00 19.17
N GLU A 120 4.13 -1.23 19.54
CA GLU A 120 5.29 -0.89 18.69
C GLU A 120 6.00 -2.12 18.10
N ILE A 121 5.95 -3.25 18.81
CA ILE A 121 6.55 -4.53 18.40
C ILE A 121 5.96 -5.02 17.07
N PHE A 122 4.69 -4.73 16.78
CA PHE A 122 4.03 -5.14 15.54
C PHE A 122 4.29 -4.21 14.35
N PHE A 123 4.98 -3.09 14.57
CA PHE A 123 5.27 -2.16 13.48
C PHE A 123 6.23 -2.77 12.45
N ALA A 124 7.31 -3.40 12.90
CA ALA A 124 8.27 -4.07 12.01
C ALA A 124 7.63 -5.17 11.15
N PRO A 125 6.81 -6.11 11.68
CA PRO A 125 5.99 -7.03 10.89
C PRO A 125 5.15 -6.37 9.80
N VAL A 126 4.48 -5.27 10.11
CA VAL A 126 3.64 -4.55 9.13
C VAL A 126 4.49 -3.94 8.03
N VAL A 127 5.62 -3.31 8.35
CA VAL A 127 6.52 -2.73 7.33
C VAL A 127 7.08 -3.80 6.42
N ILE A 128 7.52 -4.93 6.97
CA ILE A 128 8.02 -6.07 6.16
C ILE A 128 6.92 -6.59 5.25
N MET A 129 5.69 -6.74 5.74
CA MET A 129 4.54 -7.17 4.93
C MET A 129 4.27 -6.20 3.78
N VAL A 130 4.34 -4.89 4.02
CA VAL A 130 4.17 -3.87 2.97
C VAL A 130 5.27 -4.00 1.92
N LEU A 131 6.54 -4.10 2.32
CA LEU A 131 7.68 -4.26 1.39
C LEU A 131 7.54 -5.54 0.55
N VAL A 132 7.25 -6.67 1.18
CA VAL A 132 7.09 -7.96 0.50
C VAL A 132 5.94 -7.90 -0.50
N THR A 133 4.76 -7.39 -0.12
CA THR A 133 3.60 -7.31 -1.03
C THR A 133 3.84 -6.35 -2.18
N THR A 134 4.56 -5.25 -1.95
CA THR A 134 4.92 -4.29 -3.01
C THR A 134 5.88 -4.88 -4.03
N LEU A 135 6.86 -5.67 -3.59
CA LEU A 135 7.80 -6.36 -4.48
C LEU A 135 7.17 -7.55 -5.20
N LEU A 136 6.27 -8.28 -4.54
CA LEU A 136 5.60 -9.44 -5.12
C LEU A 136 4.57 -9.05 -6.19
N SER A 137 3.86 -7.95 -6.02
CA SER A 137 2.78 -7.54 -6.91
C SER A 137 3.21 -7.45 -8.38
N PRO A 138 4.27 -6.72 -8.78
CA PRO A 138 4.70 -6.67 -10.17
C PRO A 138 5.19 -8.01 -10.70
N ILE A 139 5.76 -8.88 -9.86
CA ILE A 139 6.22 -10.22 -10.26
C ILE A 139 5.01 -11.09 -10.59
N ILE A 140 4.00 -11.12 -9.72
CA ILE A 140 2.76 -11.87 -9.94
C ILE A 140 2.03 -11.36 -11.18
N LEU A 141 1.93 -10.04 -11.36
CA LEU A 141 1.32 -9.43 -12.53
C LEU A 141 2.04 -9.82 -13.81
N LYS A 142 3.38 -9.74 -13.83
CA LYS A 142 4.18 -10.17 -14.98
C LYS A 142 3.89 -11.63 -15.37
N MET A 143 3.77 -12.53 -14.38
CA MET A 143 3.45 -13.94 -14.64
C MET A 143 2.03 -14.12 -15.18
N LEU A 144 1.05 -13.36 -14.68
CA LEU A 144 -0.36 -13.47 -15.09
C LEU A 144 -0.63 -12.82 -16.46
N PHE A 145 0.18 -11.85 -16.86
CA PHE A 145 0.08 -11.18 -18.17
C PHE A 145 1.04 -11.77 -19.21
N ALA A 146 2.03 -12.55 -18.81
CA ALA A 146 2.85 -13.31 -19.75
C ALA A 146 1.95 -14.30 -20.50
N LYS A 147 1.90 -14.16 -21.82
CA LYS A 147 1.22 -15.09 -22.72
C LYS A 147 2.06 -16.31 -22.95
#